data_5d3c1a3258f0dc61e8997df761b21f30
#
_entry.id   5d3c1a3258f0dc61e8997df761b21f30
#
_cell.length_a   1.000
_cell.length_b   1.000
_cell.length_c   1.000
_cell.angle_alpha   90.00
_cell.angle_beta   90.00
_cell.angle_gamma   90.00
#
_symmetry.space_group_name_H-M   'P 1'
#
loop_
_entity.id
_entity.type
_entity.pdbx_description
1 polymer ?
#
loop_
_entity_poly.entity_id
_entity_poly.type
_entity_poly.pdbx_seq_one_letter_code
_entity_poly.pdbx_strand_id
1 'polypeptide(L)'
;MAEPDGAEIPVLVRLPSGYTPDVRWPLMFAMHGGPPGSAEGARRSTERMIEVWADAADRAGWIVAAPVMVSTVARDGRTRERLPYEIFHPEEASAVIAAVRKRYNVHPDRIVSTGISLGSNFSLGYAGAGENWVSAIVPVSTEGESREHLLRNLSTVPTYVLEGSLDQNIRGVSGPRALENILTAFGYDLTYREFGDRAHEGFQEHYDDVLRWLATRPRQTYPREVLRVPHRGIMPVNRRIHWVEAATRQAAVRATVTSSNRIDVTARWTGEVKLFLHDRLLDLDHPVEIWANGVRVFSGSVRRSIVVALEQAKRLGDEARVYAAVVSVKMPTSASAIAVGERFWAGLVPRHSQGTLSFWEMYAVRALEERFPSIGFEGNEAALPNRVPAAPEQVGLRVTAVDAASAVAEAGLRAGDLLIDVGGEPFFRGAGGVAQLYHWIVRELRGQPASYPLTVWRDGNRITLEAVFQLGSYIRDSGDRD
;
A
#
# COMPACT_ATOMS: atom_id res chain seq x y z
N MET A 1 16.02 13.95 -3.80
CA MET A 1 15.51 14.02 -2.42
C MET A 1 16.17 12.93 -1.61
N ALA A 2 16.66 13.26 -0.43
CA ALA A 2 17.19 12.26 0.46
C ALA A 2 16.00 11.57 1.20
N GLU A 3 15.96 10.27 1.17
CA GLU A 3 15.14 9.44 2.06
C GLU A 3 15.65 9.56 3.51
N PRO A 4 14.91 9.03 4.49
CA PRO A 4 15.37 8.98 5.87
C PRO A 4 16.72 8.29 6.07
N ASP A 5 17.12 7.44 5.13
CA ASP A 5 18.41 6.74 5.08
C ASP A 5 19.45 7.39 4.13
N GLY A 6 19.15 8.57 3.56
CA GLY A 6 20.03 9.31 2.66
C GLY A 6 20.05 8.84 1.21
N ALA A 7 19.17 7.93 0.80
CA ALA A 7 19.06 7.54 -0.60
C ALA A 7 18.42 8.66 -1.45
N GLU A 8 18.94 8.87 -2.66
CA GLU A 8 18.38 9.80 -3.62
C GLU A 8 17.64 9.04 -4.72
N ILE A 9 16.37 9.41 -4.96
CA ILE A 9 15.59 8.91 -6.08
C ILE A 9 15.62 9.96 -7.18
N PRO A 10 16.34 9.73 -8.29
CA PRO A 10 16.29 10.62 -9.45
C PRO A 10 14.89 10.61 -10.06
N VAL A 11 14.38 11.78 -10.42
CA VAL A 11 13.07 11.95 -11.04
C VAL A 11 13.22 12.72 -12.34
N LEU A 12 12.79 12.14 -13.44
CA LEU A 12 12.69 12.83 -14.71
C LEU A 12 11.36 13.55 -14.79
N VAL A 13 11.38 14.81 -15.21
CA VAL A 13 10.15 15.62 -15.32
C VAL A 13 10.11 16.24 -16.70
N ARG A 14 8.97 16.06 -17.38
CA ARG A 14 8.65 16.76 -18.62
C ARG A 14 7.50 17.73 -18.34
N LEU A 15 7.71 18.97 -18.69
CA LEU A 15 6.70 20.02 -18.66
C LEU A 15 6.01 20.13 -20.01
N PRO A 16 4.71 20.43 -20.08
CA PRO A 16 4.03 20.73 -21.33
C PRO A 16 4.59 22.03 -21.92
N SER A 17 4.53 22.19 -23.25
CA SER A 17 5.10 23.34 -23.98
C SER A 17 4.56 24.70 -23.50
N GLY A 18 3.31 24.72 -23.01
CA GLY A 18 2.68 25.93 -22.46
C GLY A 18 2.87 26.14 -20.95
N TYR A 19 3.77 25.38 -20.29
CA TYR A 19 3.93 25.48 -18.84
C TYR A 19 4.30 26.90 -18.37
N THR A 20 3.56 27.38 -17.38
CA THR A 20 3.91 28.57 -16.60
C THR A 20 3.75 28.27 -15.12
N PRO A 21 4.53 28.90 -14.23
CA PRO A 21 4.43 28.68 -12.79
C PRO A 21 3.17 29.32 -12.15
N ASP A 22 2.46 30.18 -12.87
CA ASP A 22 1.30 30.91 -12.37
C ASP A 22 -0.01 30.08 -12.44
N VAL A 23 0.00 29.03 -13.24
CA VAL A 23 -1.14 28.13 -13.46
C VAL A 23 -0.88 26.79 -12.77
N ARG A 24 -1.93 26.23 -12.15
CA ARG A 24 -1.87 24.87 -11.58
C ARG A 24 -2.06 23.83 -12.67
N TRP A 25 -1.10 22.94 -12.81
CA TRP A 25 -1.06 21.92 -13.85
C TRP A 25 -1.34 20.52 -13.29
N PRO A 26 -2.10 19.67 -13.99
CA PRO A 26 -2.24 18.27 -13.60
C PRO A 26 -0.92 17.52 -13.73
N LEU A 27 -0.74 16.50 -12.89
CA LEU A 27 0.47 15.68 -12.83
C LEU A 27 0.18 14.23 -13.15
N MET A 28 0.88 13.69 -14.13
CA MET A 28 0.99 12.27 -14.41
C MET A 28 2.26 11.74 -13.70
N PHE A 29 2.08 10.91 -12.69
CA PHE A 29 3.14 10.19 -12.00
C PHE A 29 3.29 8.82 -12.66
N ALA A 30 4.33 8.66 -13.50
CA ALA A 30 4.46 7.56 -14.45
C ALA A 30 5.60 6.61 -14.05
N MET A 31 5.29 5.35 -13.79
CA MET A 31 6.23 4.33 -13.34
C MET A 31 6.58 3.34 -14.44
N HIS A 32 7.87 3.09 -14.63
CA HIS A 32 8.34 2.18 -15.69
C HIS A 32 8.11 0.70 -15.34
N GLY A 33 8.12 -0.15 -16.37
CA GLY A 33 8.00 -1.59 -16.25
C GLY A 33 9.34 -2.32 -16.08
N GLY A 34 9.26 -3.64 -16.01
CA GLY A 34 10.38 -4.60 -15.93
C GLY A 34 11.03 -4.68 -14.56
N PRO A 35 11.88 -5.67 -14.28
CA PRO A 35 13.04 -5.48 -13.42
C PRO A 35 14.12 -4.84 -14.27
N PRO A 36 14.60 -3.62 -13.93
CA PRO A 36 15.53 -2.89 -14.79
C PRO A 36 16.95 -3.48 -14.85
N GLY A 37 17.28 -4.44 -14.03
CA GLY A 37 18.58 -5.14 -13.98
C GLY A 37 19.77 -4.27 -13.55
N SER A 38 19.72 -2.95 -13.77
CA SER A 38 20.76 -2.01 -13.39
C SER A 38 20.19 -0.59 -13.26
N ALA A 39 20.93 0.30 -12.60
CA ALA A 39 20.56 1.71 -12.48
C ALA A 39 20.44 2.41 -13.86
N GLU A 40 21.33 2.08 -14.79
CA GLU A 40 21.27 2.60 -16.16
C GLU A 40 20.06 2.05 -16.93
N GLY A 41 19.72 0.75 -16.73
CA GLY A 41 18.51 0.14 -17.28
C GLY A 41 17.25 0.82 -16.76
N ALA A 42 17.19 1.12 -15.47
CA ALA A 42 16.08 1.85 -14.84
C ALA A 42 15.95 3.25 -15.43
N ARG A 43 17.07 3.96 -15.59
CA ARG A 43 17.07 5.30 -16.18
C ARG A 43 16.53 5.28 -17.61
N ARG A 44 17.00 4.36 -18.47
CA ARG A 44 16.48 4.21 -19.84
C ARG A 44 14.98 3.86 -19.85
N SER A 45 14.54 2.98 -18.95
CA SER A 45 13.11 2.65 -18.82
C SER A 45 12.28 3.85 -18.38
N THR A 46 12.82 4.70 -17.50
CA THR A 46 12.19 5.94 -17.05
C THR A 46 12.12 6.97 -18.19
N GLU A 47 13.20 7.15 -18.96
CA GLU A 47 13.24 8.01 -20.13
C GLU A 47 12.18 7.59 -21.16
N ARG A 48 12.07 6.30 -21.44
CA ARG A 48 11.03 5.76 -22.32
C ARG A 48 9.62 6.01 -21.75
N MET A 49 9.44 5.94 -20.43
CA MET A 49 8.15 6.22 -19.80
C MET A 49 7.72 7.68 -19.96
N ILE A 50 8.68 8.62 -19.92
CA ILE A 50 8.43 10.02 -20.26
C ILE A 50 8.03 10.17 -21.73
N GLU A 51 8.77 9.52 -22.64
CA GLU A 51 8.53 9.61 -24.07
C GLU A 51 7.15 9.10 -24.50
N VAL A 52 6.71 7.96 -23.95
CA VAL A 52 5.43 7.37 -24.34
C VAL A 52 4.22 8.22 -23.95
N TRP A 53 4.34 9.07 -22.93
CA TRP A 53 3.30 10.02 -22.54
C TRP A 53 3.47 11.41 -23.12
N ALA A 54 4.66 11.74 -23.66
CA ALA A 54 5.08 13.10 -23.98
C ALA A 54 4.07 13.87 -24.84
N ASP A 55 3.70 13.32 -25.99
CA ASP A 55 2.87 14.02 -26.97
C ASP A 55 1.43 14.20 -26.48
N ALA A 56 0.84 13.17 -25.90
CA ALA A 56 -0.52 13.25 -25.36
C ALA A 56 -0.58 14.20 -24.16
N ALA A 57 0.42 14.13 -23.27
CA ALA A 57 0.52 15.01 -22.10
C ALA A 57 0.74 16.48 -22.53
N ASP A 58 1.55 16.73 -23.55
CA ASP A 58 1.77 18.09 -24.07
C ASP A 58 0.48 18.69 -24.63
N ARG A 59 -0.22 17.94 -25.47
CA ARG A 59 -1.52 18.39 -26.04
C ARG A 59 -2.57 18.66 -24.97
N ALA A 60 -2.59 17.85 -23.91
CA ALA A 60 -3.58 17.96 -22.84
C ALA A 60 -3.15 18.89 -21.69
N GLY A 61 -1.92 19.42 -21.72
CA GLY A 61 -1.39 20.29 -20.69
C GLY A 61 -1.12 19.57 -19.36
N TRP A 62 -0.40 18.42 -19.40
CA TRP A 62 -0.04 17.64 -18.21
C TRP A 62 1.47 17.65 -17.98
N ILE A 63 1.87 17.81 -16.73
CA ILE A 63 3.24 17.51 -16.29
C ILE A 63 3.38 15.99 -16.22
N VAL A 64 4.47 15.43 -16.72
CA VAL A 64 4.82 14.02 -16.54
C VAL A 64 6.04 13.93 -15.64
N ALA A 65 5.94 13.20 -14.55
CA ALA A 65 7.06 12.92 -13.65
C ALA A 65 7.24 11.41 -13.50
N ALA A 66 8.43 10.93 -13.77
CA ALA A 66 8.77 9.52 -13.72
C ALA A 66 9.99 9.30 -12.81
N PRO A 67 9.84 8.53 -11.72
CA PRO A 67 10.96 8.19 -10.85
C PRO A 67 11.84 7.12 -11.51
N VAL A 68 13.16 7.24 -11.31
CA VAL A 68 14.06 6.13 -11.59
C VAL A 68 13.96 5.13 -10.44
N MET A 69 13.22 4.05 -10.67
CA MET A 69 12.93 3.06 -9.62
C MET A 69 14.12 2.12 -9.33
N VAL A 70 15.33 2.64 -9.34
CA VAL A 70 16.52 2.01 -8.78
C VAL A 70 17.25 3.10 -8.02
N SER A 71 17.20 3.06 -6.72
CA SER A 71 18.03 3.92 -5.90
C SER A 71 19.33 3.20 -5.55
N THR A 72 20.42 3.93 -5.71
CA THR A 72 21.70 3.52 -5.14
C THR A 72 21.78 4.04 -3.72
N VAL A 73 21.88 3.15 -2.76
CA VAL A 73 22.16 3.51 -1.37
C VAL A 73 23.66 3.45 -1.17
N ALA A 74 24.30 4.60 -0.94
CA ALA A 74 25.66 4.62 -0.47
C ALA A 74 25.68 4.20 1.00
N ARG A 75 26.30 3.05 1.29
CA ARG A 75 26.53 2.56 2.65
C ARG A 75 28.01 2.30 2.81
N ASP A 76 28.62 2.93 3.79
CA ASP A 76 30.02 2.76 4.13
C ASP A 76 30.98 2.84 2.92
N GLY A 77 30.70 3.77 2.00
CA GLY A 77 31.47 3.96 0.76
C GLY A 77 31.22 2.89 -0.31
N ARG A 78 30.24 2.01 -0.15
CA ARG A 78 29.80 1.05 -1.17
C ARG A 78 28.38 1.39 -1.65
N THR A 79 28.23 1.44 -2.95
CA THR A 79 26.92 1.64 -3.60
C THR A 79 26.19 0.30 -3.66
N ARG A 80 25.02 0.18 -3.03
CA ARG A 80 24.14 -0.97 -3.17
C ARG A 80 22.97 -0.62 -4.07
N GLU A 81 22.77 -1.35 -5.15
CA GLU A 81 21.55 -1.27 -5.94
C GLU A 81 20.39 -1.91 -5.15
N ARG A 82 19.28 -1.20 -5.01
CA ARG A 82 18.05 -1.75 -4.46
C ARG A 82 17.32 -2.57 -5.53
N LEU A 83 16.63 -3.60 -5.12
CA LEU A 83 15.72 -4.34 -6.02
C LEU A 83 14.45 -3.51 -6.27
N PRO A 84 13.78 -3.67 -7.43
CA PRO A 84 12.60 -2.88 -7.77
C PRO A 84 11.51 -2.88 -6.69
N TYR A 85 11.28 -3.98 -6.00
CA TYR A 85 10.28 -4.08 -4.94
C TYR A 85 10.76 -3.54 -3.57
N GLU A 86 12.08 -3.32 -3.37
CA GLU A 86 12.62 -2.57 -2.24
C GLU A 86 12.52 -1.06 -2.45
N ILE A 87 12.23 -0.62 -3.67
CA ILE A 87 12.47 0.75 -4.13
C ILE A 87 11.24 1.62 -3.98
N PHE A 88 10.05 1.06 -4.08
CA PHE A 88 8.86 1.88 -4.17
C PHE A 88 7.82 1.54 -3.12
N HIS A 89 8.09 2.00 -1.90
CA HIS A 89 7.06 2.07 -0.87
C HIS A 89 6.12 3.26 -1.12
N PRO A 90 4.87 3.21 -0.65
CA PRO A 90 3.93 4.32 -0.77
C PRO A 90 4.48 5.66 -0.24
N GLU A 91 5.30 5.60 0.81
CA GLU A 91 5.96 6.77 1.39
C GLU A 91 6.98 7.40 0.42
N GLU A 92 7.71 6.58 -0.33
CA GLU A 92 8.69 7.04 -1.34
C GLU A 92 7.98 7.70 -2.53
N ALA A 93 6.92 7.09 -3.03
CA ALA A 93 6.08 7.68 -4.07
C ALA A 93 5.50 9.03 -3.62
N SER A 94 4.96 9.08 -2.40
CA SER A 94 4.44 10.32 -1.81
C SER A 94 5.53 11.38 -1.65
N ALA A 95 6.75 10.99 -1.27
CA ALA A 95 7.88 11.89 -1.14
C ALA A 95 8.31 12.46 -2.49
N VAL A 96 8.33 11.63 -3.55
CA VAL A 96 8.61 12.09 -4.92
C VAL A 96 7.55 13.08 -5.40
N ILE A 97 6.27 12.76 -5.23
CA ILE A 97 5.16 13.66 -5.58
C ILE A 97 5.29 14.99 -4.83
N ALA A 98 5.58 14.95 -3.54
CA ALA A 98 5.79 16.16 -2.73
C ALA A 98 6.96 17.01 -3.22
N ALA A 99 8.05 16.40 -3.70
CA ALA A 99 9.18 17.12 -4.28
C ALA A 99 8.84 17.77 -5.63
N VAL A 100 8.13 17.07 -6.50
CA VAL A 100 7.65 17.62 -7.77
C VAL A 100 6.75 18.84 -7.49
N ARG A 101 5.84 18.73 -6.52
CA ARG A 101 4.94 19.83 -6.11
C ARG A 101 5.68 21.04 -5.53
N LYS A 102 6.80 20.85 -4.87
CA LYS A 102 7.64 21.97 -4.36
C LYS A 102 8.30 22.74 -5.49
N ARG A 103 8.58 22.10 -6.60
CA ARG A 103 9.31 22.69 -7.72
C ARG A 103 8.41 23.24 -8.82
N TYR A 104 7.22 22.62 -8.98
CA TYR A 104 6.29 22.94 -10.06
C TYR A 104 4.90 23.20 -9.48
N ASN A 105 4.14 24.07 -10.12
CA ASN A 105 2.79 24.42 -9.67
C ASN A 105 1.79 23.33 -10.09
N VAL A 106 1.78 22.24 -9.33
CA VAL A 106 0.91 21.08 -9.56
C VAL A 106 -0.46 21.31 -8.93
N HIS A 107 -1.53 20.96 -9.68
CA HIS A 107 -2.88 20.98 -9.16
C HIS A 107 -3.07 19.85 -8.13
N PRO A 108 -3.39 20.13 -6.86
CA PRO A 108 -3.40 19.13 -5.78
C PRO A 108 -4.44 18.03 -5.97
N ASP A 109 -5.53 18.31 -6.68
CA ASP A 109 -6.62 17.36 -6.92
C ASP A 109 -6.56 16.71 -8.32
N ARG A 110 -5.46 16.87 -9.06
CA ARG A 110 -5.24 16.31 -10.39
C ARG A 110 -3.88 15.65 -10.50
N ILE A 111 -3.63 14.71 -9.61
CA ILE A 111 -2.43 13.87 -9.62
C ILE A 111 -2.89 12.45 -9.95
N VAL A 112 -2.38 11.91 -11.02
CA VAL A 112 -2.71 10.55 -11.51
C VAL A 112 -1.48 9.68 -11.42
N SER A 113 -1.64 8.44 -10.98
CA SER A 113 -0.59 7.44 -11.03
C SER A 113 -0.82 6.50 -12.21
N THR A 114 0.22 6.26 -12.99
CA THR A 114 0.19 5.32 -14.11
C THR A 114 1.47 4.49 -14.13
N GLY A 115 1.45 3.44 -14.90
CA GLY A 115 2.63 2.64 -15.17
C GLY A 115 2.32 1.51 -16.14
N ILE A 116 3.37 0.96 -16.71
CA ILE A 116 3.30 -0.20 -17.61
C ILE A 116 3.89 -1.41 -16.92
N SER A 117 3.26 -2.59 -17.07
CA SER A 117 3.78 -3.85 -16.52
C SER A 117 3.99 -3.73 -15.00
N LEU A 118 5.20 -3.93 -14.50
CA LEU A 118 5.59 -3.70 -13.11
C LEU A 118 5.15 -2.34 -12.57
N GLY A 119 5.31 -1.27 -13.36
CA GLY A 119 4.89 0.07 -12.97
C GLY A 119 3.39 0.20 -12.75
N SER A 120 2.57 -0.57 -13.47
CA SER A 120 1.12 -0.64 -13.28
C SER A 120 0.76 -1.25 -11.93
N ASN A 121 1.48 -2.29 -11.53
CA ASN A 121 1.28 -2.95 -10.24
C ASN A 121 1.68 -2.04 -9.08
N PHE A 122 2.72 -1.22 -9.25
CA PHE A 122 3.04 -0.16 -8.28
C PHE A 122 1.94 0.89 -8.20
N SER A 123 1.31 1.29 -9.32
CA SER A 123 0.16 2.19 -9.30
C SER A 123 -1.02 1.63 -8.51
N LEU A 124 -1.37 0.37 -8.74
CA LEU A 124 -2.41 -0.36 -8.00
C LEU A 124 -2.06 -0.46 -6.51
N GLY A 125 -0.84 -0.87 -6.21
CA GLY A 125 -0.34 -0.99 -4.85
C GLY A 125 -0.30 0.34 -4.11
N TYR A 126 0.20 1.40 -4.75
CA TYR A 126 0.26 2.74 -4.19
C TYR A 126 -1.12 3.28 -3.82
N ALA A 127 -2.07 3.19 -4.75
CA ALA A 127 -3.44 3.62 -4.49
C ALA A 127 -4.13 2.74 -3.44
N GLY A 128 -3.97 1.42 -3.53
CA GLY A 128 -4.55 0.46 -2.59
C GLY A 128 -3.96 0.52 -1.18
N ALA A 129 -2.72 1.02 -1.04
CA ALA A 129 -2.14 1.32 0.27
C ALA A 129 -2.83 2.49 0.99
N GLY A 130 -3.74 3.18 0.29
CA GLY A 130 -4.52 4.28 0.85
C GLY A 130 -3.78 5.62 0.80
N GLU A 131 -2.84 5.77 -0.13
CA GLU A 131 -2.26 7.07 -0.40
C GLU A 131 -3.26 7.98 -1.09
N ASN A 132 -3.51 9.13 -0.48
CA ASN A 132 -4.62 9.99 -0.89
C ASN A 132 -4.16 11.16 -1.78
N TRP A 133 -3.02 11.02 -2.43
CA TRP A 133 -2.54 12.04 -3.38
C TRP A 133 -3.18 11.88 -4.76
N VAL A 134 -3.47 10.64 -5.17
CA VAL A 134 -3.94 10.38 -6.53
C VAL A 134 -5.43 10.59 -6.68
N SER A 135 -5.80 11.18 -7.80
CA SER A 135 -7.21 11.34 -8.22
C SER A 135 -7.74 10.12 -8.97
N ALA A 136 -6.87 9.40 -9.68
CA ALA A 136 -7.15 8.20 -10.44
C ALA A 136 -5.87 7.40 -10.69
N ILE A 137 -6.01 6.16 -11.16
CA ILE A 137 -4.91 5.33 -11.64
C ILE A 137 -5.16 4.84 -13.05
N VAL A 138 -4.05 4.64 -13.80
CA VAL A 138 -4.08 4.13 -15.17
C VAL A 138 -3.07 2.98 -15.31
N PRO A 139 -3.42 1.75 -14.88
CA PRO A 139 -2.62 0.57 -15.15
C PRO A 139 -2.62 0.22 -16.65
N VAL A 140 -1.43 -0.01 -17.22
CA VAL A 140 -1.23 -0.37 -18.62
C VAL A 140 -0.48 -1.70 -18.69
N SER A 141 -0.96 -2.65 -19.47
CA SER A 141 -0.40 -4.00 -19.55
C SER A 141 -0.05 -4.56 -18.18
N THR A 142 -1.03 -4.58 -17.30
CA THR A 142 -0.83 -4.96 -15.89
C THR A 142 -0.76 -6.47 -15.75
N GLU A 143 0.01 -6.95 -14.78
CA GLU A 143 -0.06 -8.34 -14.36
C GLU A 143 -1.33 -8.64 -13.55
N GLY A 144 -2.12 -7.58 -13.33
CA GLY A 144 -3.35 -7.65 -12.56
C GLY A 144 -3.13 -7.60 -11.05
N GLU A 145 -4.20 -7.80 -10.33
CA GLU A 145 -4.21 -7.82 -8.87
C GLU A 145 -5.43 -8.62 -8.40
N SER A 146 -5.23 -9.59 -7.56
CA SER A 146 -6.31 -10.41 -7.00
C SER A 146 -6.49 -10.25 -5.49
N ARG A 147 -5.64 -9.44 -4.85
CA ARG A 147 -5.74 -9.20 -3.41
C ARG A 147 -6.93 -8.29 -3.12
N GLU A 148 -8.11 -8.88 -2.99
CA GLU A 148 -9.36 -8.13 -2.79
C GLU A 148 -9.28 -7.14 -1.64
N HIS A 149 -8.58 -7.47 -0.55
CA HIS A 149 -8.40 -6.55 0.57
C HIS A 149 -7.70 -5.24 0.16
N LEU A 150 -6.67 -5.34 -0.69
CA LEU A 150 -5.98 -4.16 -1.23
C LEU A 150 -6.90 -3.37 -2.17
N LEU A 151 -7.56 -4.07 -3.09
CA LEU A 151 -8.45 -3.48 -4.08
C LEU A 151 -9.67 -2.79 -3.44
N ARG A 152 -10.15 -3.25 -2.28
CA ARG A 152 -11.23 -2.59 -1.55
C ARG A 152 -10.89 -1.17 -1.12
N ASN A 153 -9.62 -0.83 -0.97
CA ASN A 153 -9.19 0.54 -0.63
C ASN A 153 -9.26 1.50 -1.83
N LEU A 154 -9.54 1.00 -3.03
CA LEU A 154 -9.71 1.83 -4.24
C LEU A 154 -11.11 2.46 -4.38
N SER A 155 -11.97 2.37 -3.37
CA SER A 155 -13.36 2.85 -3.43
C SER A 155 -13.52 4.33 -3.84
N THR A 156 -12.49 5.14 -3.64
CA THR A 156 -12.47 6.57 -4.00
C THR A 156 -11.50 6.89 -5.14
N VAL A 157 -10.93 5.87 -5.79
CA VAL A 157 -9.88 6.02 -6.82
C VAL A 157 -10.36 5.42 -8.13
N PRO A 158 -10.89 6.23 -9.05
CA PRO A 158 -11.23 5.80 -10.42
C PRO A 158 -10.05 5.10 -11.09
N THR A 159 -10.33 4.01 -11.80
CA THR A 159 -9.33 3.16 -12.45
C THR A 159 -9.61 3.02 -13.93
N TYR A 160 -8.61 3.30 -14.78
CA TYR A 160 -8.67 3.08 -16.23
C TYR A 160 -7.61 2.07 -16.64
N VAL A 161 -8.01 0.90 -17.10
CA VAL A 161 -7.10 -0.20 -17.49
C VAL A 161 -7.00 -0.29 -19.01
N LEU A 162 -5.78 -0.44 -19.51
CA LEU A 162 -5.46 -0.72 -20.91
C LEU A 162 -4.74 -2.06 -21.02
N GLU A 163 -5.30 -3.00 -21.79
CA GLU A 163 -4.78 -4.37 -21.91
C GLU A 163 -4.81 -4.90 -23.32
N GLY A 164 -3.89 -5.80 -23.64
CA GLY A 164 -3.90 -6.58 -24.87
C GLY A 164 -4.51 -7.98 -24.66
N SER A 165 -5.40 -8.43 -25.56
CA SER A 165 -6.03 -9.74 -25.46
C SER A 165 -5.06 -10.92 -25.61
N LEU A 166 -3.87 -10.66 -26.17
CA LEU A 166 -2.78 -11.62 -26.33
C LEU A 166 -1.70 -11.51 -25.25
N ASP A 167 -1.88 -10.60 -24.28
CA ASP A 167 -0.96 -10.53 -23.14
C ASP A 167 -0.98 -11.86 -22.38
N GLN A 168 0.22 -12.38 -22.08
CA GLN A 168 0.36 -13.66 -21.37
C GLN A 168 -0.30 -13.67 -19.99
N ASN A 169 -0.46 -12.50 -19.38
CA ASN A 169 -1.03 -12.33 -18.04
C ASN A 169 -2.57 -12.22 -18.06
N ILE A 170 -3.19 -12.03 -19.23
CA ILE A 170 -4.61 -11.66 -19.37
C ILE A 170 -5.58 -12.64 -18.69
N ARG A 171 -5.24 -13.92 -18.67
CA ARG A 171 -6.07 -15.02 -18.15
C ARG A 171 -5.57 -15.58 -16.81
N GLY A 172 -4.53 -14.98 -16.23
CA GLY A 172 -4.04 -15.40 -14.92
C GLY A 172 -5.12 -15.28 -13.83
N VAL A 173 -5.06 -16.10 -12.81
CA VAL A 173 -5.98 -16.02 -11.64
C VAL A 173 -5.93 -14.69 -10.93
N SER A 174 -4.84 -13.94 -11.10
CA SER A 174 -4.65 -12.58 -10.62
C SER A 174 -4.53 -11.57 -11.78
N GLY A 175 -4.80 -12.00 -13.01
CA GLY A 175 -4.60 -11.19 -14.22
C GLY A 175 -5.59 -10.02 -14.35
N PRO A 176 -5.44 -9.22 -15.41
CA PRO A 176 -6.26 -8.02 -15.64
C PRO A 176 -7.76 -8.29 -15.66
N ARG A 177 -8.21 -9.42 -16.21
CA ARG A 177 -9.64 -9.80 -16.19
C ARG A 177 -10.14 -10.14 -14.79
N ALA A 178 -9.31 -10.70 -13.92
CA ALA A 178 -9.67 -10.90 -12.53
C ALA A 178 -9.81 -9.55 -11.79
N LEU A 179 -8.90 -8.61 -12.05
CA LEU A 179 -8.97 -7.24 -11.56
C LEU A 179 -10.28 -6.55 -12.01
N GLU A 180 -10.62 -6.66 -13.30
CA GLU A 180 -11.88 -6.13 -13.84
C GLU A 180 -13.09 -6.70 -13.10
N ASN A 181 -13.16 -8.02 -12.98
CA ASN A 181 -14.27 -8.71 -12.31
C ASN A 181 -14.42 -8.27 -10.85
N ILE A 182 -13.31 -8.13 -10.12
CA ILE A 182 -13.31 -7.74 -8.72
C ILE A 182 -13.77 -6.28 -8.55
N LEU A 183 -13.22 -5.34 -9.31
CA LEU A 183 -13.58 -3.93 -9.20
C LEU A 183 -15.01 -3.68 -9.68
N THR A 184 -15.47 -4.39 -10.71
CA THR A 184 -16.87 -4.37 -11.17
C THR A 184 -17.80 -4.91 -10.09
N ALA A 185 -17.46 -6.01 -9.44
CA ALA A 185 -18.26 -6.58 -8.35
C ALA A 185 -18.34 -5.64 -7.13
N PHE A 186 -17.32 -4.79 -6.92
CA PHE A 186 -17.36 -3.75 -5.88
C PHE A 186 -18.17 -2.51 -6.28
N GLY A 187 -18.53 -2.37 -7.57
CA GLY A 187 -19.24 -1.20 -8.08
C GLY A 187 -18.36 0.06 -8.14
N TYR A 188 -17.05 -0.10 -8.31
CA TYR A 188 -16.11 1.01 -8.36
C TYR A 188 -16.07 1.67 -9.76
N ASP A 189 -15.63 2.94 -9.83
CA ASP A 189 -15.47 3.67 -11.11
C ASP A 189 -14.30 3.04 -11.88
N LEU A 190 -14.64 2.09 -12.76
CA LEU A 190 -13.72 1.34 -13.58
C LEU A 190 -14.04 1.54 -15.06
N THR A 191 -13.00 1.83 -15.84
CA THR A 191 -12.99 1.67 -17.29
C THR A 191 -11.94 0.64 -17.65
N TYR A 192 -12.37 -0.49 -18.19
CA TYR A 192 -11.49 -1.55 -18.67
C TYR A 192 -11.53 -1.63 -20.20
N ARG A 193 -10.38 -1.52 -20.85
CA ARG A 193 -10.25 -1.61 -22.29
C ARG A 193 -9.26 -2.70 -22.67
N GLU A 194 -9.77 -3.72 -23.35
CA GLU A 194 -8.99 -4.82 -23.89
C GLU A 194 -8.99 -4.72 -25.42
N PHE A 195 -7.81 -4.74 -26.01
CA PHE A 195 -7.61 -4.60 -27.45
C PHE A 195 -7.34 -5.95 -28.08
N GLY A 196 -8.14 -6.30 -29.09
CA GLY A 196 -7.95 -7.54 -29.87
C GLY A 196 -6.60 -7.54 -30.59
N ASP A 197 -5.98 -8.71 -30.69
CA ASP A 197 -4.73 -8.93 -31.41
C ASP A 197 -3.53 -8.08 -30.92
N ARG A 198 -3.59 -7.53 -29.70
CA ARG A 198 -2.52 -6.78 -29.06
C ARG A 198 -1.95 -7.59 -27.88
N ALA A 199 -0.66 -7.44 -27.64
CA ALA A 199 0.07 -8.15 -26.58
C ALA A 199 0.47 -7.20 -25.44
N HIS A 200 1.59 -7.48 -24.78
CA HIS A 200 2.13 -6.68 -23.65
C HIS A 200 2.80 -5.39 -24.15
N GLU A 201 2.06 -4.29 -24.22
CA GLU A 201 2.52 -3.05 -24.83
C GLU A 201 1.91 -1.77 -24.22
N GLY A 202 2.26 -0.59 -24.77
CA GLY A 202 1.95 0.70 -24.15
C GLY A 202 0.61 1.33 -24.54
N PHE A 203 0.01 1.02 -25.69
CA PHE A 203 -1.26 1.59 -26.20
C PHE A 203 -1.29 3.12 -26.32
N GLN A 204 -0.18 3.75 -26.75
CA GLN A 204 -0.02 5.22 -26.78
C GLN A 204 -1.09 5.93 -27.61
N GLU A 205 -1.61 5.31 -28.67
CA GLU A 205 -2.68 5.82 -29.52
C GLU A 205 -4.00 6.08 -28.82
N HIS A 206 -4.18 5.52 -27.59
CA HIS A 206 -5.36 5.71 -26.77
C HIS A 206 -5.16 6.71 -25.62
N TYR A 207 -3.96 7.30 -25.48
CA TYR A 207 -3.69 8.18 -24.33
C TYR A 207 -4.47 9.50 -24.36
N ASP A 208 -4.83 10.01 -25.52
CA ASP A 208 -5.72 11.18 -25.60
C ASP A 208 -7.12 10.87 -25.01
N ASP A 209 -7.64 9.66 -25.20
CA ASP A 209 -8.89 9.21 -24.61
C ASP A 209 -8.76 9.08 -23.07
N VAL A 210 -7.65 8.54 -22.62
CA VAL A 210 -7.32 8.44 -21.18
C VAL A 210 -7.27 9.83 -20.56
N LEU A 211 -6.57 10.78 -21.14
CA LEU A 211 -6.43 12.13 -20.60
C LEU A 211 -7.76 12.90 -20.60
N ARG A 212 -8.62 12.70 -21.60
CA ARG A 212 -9.99 13.23 -21.59
C ARG A 212 -10.83 12.63 -20.45
N TRP A 213 -10.71 11.32 -20.22
CA TRP A 213 -11.40 10.64 -19.12
C TRP A 213 -10.90 11.15 -17.75
N LEU A 214 -9.59 11.34 -17.58
CA LEU A 214 -8.97 11.87 -16.37
C LEU A 214 -9.36 13.33 -16.08
N ALA A 215 -9.58 14.14 -17.12
CA ALA A 215 -9.96 15.55 -16.98
C ALA A 215 -11.26 15.75 -16.18
N THR A 216 -12.14 14.76 -16.19
CA THR A 216 -13.43 14.80 -15.47
C THR A 216 -13.38 14.15 -14.08
N ARG A 217 -12.22 13.66 -13.62
CA ARG A 217 -12.07 12.91 -12.38
C ARG A 217 -11.06 13.54 -11.42
N PRO A 218 -11.38 14.68 -10.81
CA PRO A 218 -10.55 15.24 -9.76
C PRO A 218 -10.63 14.34 -8.51
N ARG A 219 -9.63 14.45 -7.67
CA ARG A 219 -9.55 13.69 -6.42
C ARG A 219 -10.75 13.99 -5.50
N GLN A 220 -11.31 12.96 -4.92
CA GLN A 220 -12.30 13.08 -3.86
C GLN A 220 -11.61 13.44 -2.54
N THR A 221 -11.46 14.73 -2.27
CA THR A 221 -10.70 15.23 -1.12
C THR A 221 -11.37 14.92 0.22
N TYR A 222 -12.71 14.99 0.26
CA TYR A 222 -13.54 14.74 1.45
C TYR A 222 -14.65 13.73 1.14
N PRO A 223 -14.32 12.45 0.87
CA PRO A 223 -15.34 11.44 0.57
C PRO A 223 -16.24 11.22 1.78
N ARG A 224 -17.53 11.04 1.53
CA ARG A 224 -18.52 10.79 2.60
C ARG A 224 -18.39 9.39 3.21
N GLU A 225 -17.81 8.46 2.49
CA GLU A 225 -17.44 7.13 3.00
C GLU A 225 -15.95 6.88 2.81
N VAL A 226 -15.35 6.32 3.83
CA VAL A 226 -13.98 5.83 3.81
C VAL A 226 -14.01 4.36 4.22
N LEU A 227 -13.48 3.52 3.37
CA LEU A 227 -13.21 2.12 3.66
C LEU A 227 -11.70 1.91 3.76
N ARG A 228 -11.26 1.36 4.87
CA ARG A 228 -9.89 0.95 5.11
C ARG A 228 -9.88 -0.55 5.43
N VAL A 229 -9.27 -1.32 4.57
CA VAL A 229 -9.11 -2.76 4.74
C VAL A 229 -7.63 -3.05 4.90
N PRO A 230 -7.19 -3.71 5.98
CA PRO A 230 -5.80 -4.02 6.17
C PRO A 230 -5.33 -4.98 5.09
N HIS A 231 -4.18 -4.71 4.53
CA HIS A 231 -3.46 -5.64 3.69
C HIS A 231 -2.00 -5.66 4.14
N ARG A 232 -1.43 -6.83 4.17
CA ARG A 232 -0.03 -7.07 4.48
C ARG A 232 0.64 -7.65 3.26
N GLY A 233 1.66 -7.03 2.84
CA GLY A 233 2.43 -7.38 1.67
C GLY A 233 3.48 -6.31 1.46
N ILE A 234 4.03 -6.28 0.27
CA ILE A 234 5.07 -5.32 -0.13
C ILE A 234 4.62 -3.86 0.09
N MET A 235 3.32 -3.59 -0.02
CA MET A 235 2.74 -2.26 0.18
C MET A 235 1.67 -2.30 1.29
N PRO A 236 2.06 -2.17 2.56
CA PRO A 236 1.12 -2.19 3.67
C PRO A 236 0.20 -0.97 3.61
N VAL A 237 -1.05 -1.19 3.98
CA VAL A 237 -2.05 -0.12 4.04
C VAL A 237 -1.70 0.87 5.15
N ASN A 238 -1.75 2.15 4.84
CA ASN A 238 -1.52 3.21 5.80
C ASN A 238 -2.56 3.18 6.93
N ARG A 239 -2.15 3.58 8.13
CA ARG A 239 -3.08 3.72 9.25
C ARG A 239 -4.17 4.76 8.96
N ARG A 240 -3.86 5.76 8.15
CA ARG A 240 -4.78 6.83 7.78
C ARG A 240 -5.14 6.75 6.30
N ILE A 241 -6.44 6.73 6.02
CA ILE A 241 -7.03 6.93 4.70
C ILE A 241 -8.00 8.12 4.80
N HIS A 242 -7.82 9.15 4.01
CA HIS A 242 -8.60 10.39 4.05
C HIS A 242 -8.72 10.97 5.48
N TRP A 243 -9.93 11.04 5.99
CA TRP A 243 -10.25 11.61 7.31
C TRP A 243 -10.33 10.56 8.44
N VAL A 244 -9.96 9.32 8.17
CA VAL A 244 -10.02 8.20 9.12
C VAL A 244 -8.63 7.66 9.41
N GLU A 245 -8.22 7.64 10.67
CA GLU A 245 -6.95 7.05 11.12
C GLU A 245 -7.22 5.97 12.18
N ALA A 246 -6.79 4.76 11.90
CA ALA A 246 -6.88 3.64 12.85
C ALA A 246 -5.66 3.63 13.79
N ALA A 247 -5.84 3.18 15.01
CA ALA A 247 -4.76 3.04 15.99
C ALA A 247 -3.74 1.98 15.56
N THR A 248 -4.17 0.96 14.82
CA THR A 248 -3.32 -0.15 14.37
C THR A 248 -3.36 -0.29 12.84
N ARG A 249 -2.30 -0.88 12.26
CA ARG A 249 -2.28 -1.21 10.82
C ARG A 249 -3.22 -2.37 10.47
N GLN A 250 -3.56 -3.23 11.43
CA GLN A 250 -4.44 -4.38 11.25
C GLN A 250 -5.92 -4.01 11.19
N ALA A 251 -6.28 -2.80 11.59
CA ALA A 251 -7.66 -2.38 11.67
C ALA A 251 -8.38 -2.44 10.32
N ALA A 252 -9.55 -3.07 10.27
CA ALA A 252 -10.54 -2.82 9.25
C ALA A 252 -11.49 -1.74 9.75
N VAL A 253 -11.71 -0.68 8.96
CA VAL A 253 -12.56 0.45 9.34
C VAL A 253 -13.41 0.88 8.16
N ARG A 254 -14.72 1.02 8.35
CA ARG A 254 -15.59 1.80 7.50
C ARG A 254 -16.12 2.98 8.31
N ALA A 255 -16.00 4.17 7.78
CA ALA A 255 -16.59 5.36 8.38
C ALA A 255 -17.42 6.09 7.33
N THR A 256 -18.68 6.34 7.62
CA THR A 256 -19.64 6.94 6.70
C THR A 256 -20.27 8.16 7.35
N VAL A 257 -20.22 9.29 6.65
CA VAL A 257 -21.01 10.47 7.00
C VAL A 257 -22.44 10.26 6.46
N THR A 258 -23.35 10.02 7.37
CA THR A 258 -24.78 9.89 7.03
C THR A 258 -25.46 11.27 6.93
N SER A 259 -26.75 11.34 6.72
CA SER A 259 -27.50 12.60 6.81
C SER A 259 -27.41 13.16 8.24
N SER A 260 -27.56 14.47 8.41
CA SER A 260 -27.76 15.13 9.71
C SER A 260 -26.61 15.02 10.72
N ASN A 261 -25.39 15.43 10.33
CA ASN A 261 -24.25 15.56 11.24
C ASN A 261 -23.91 14.28 12.03
N ARG A 262 -24.08 13.14 11.39
CA ARG A 262 -23.79 11.84 12.00
C ARG A 262 -22.70 11.11 11.24
N ILE A 263 -21.79 10.49 11.98
CA ILE A 263 -20.78 9.56 11.47
C ILE A 263 -21.07 8.18 12.07
N ASP A 264 -21.18 7.19 11.21
CA ASP A 264 -21.20 5.78 11.59
C ASP A 264 -19.83 5.17 11.32
N VAL A 265 -19.20 4.62 12.36
CA VAL A 265 -17.92 3.93 12.30
C VAL A 265 -18.14 2.46 12.59
N THR A 266 -17.76 1.59 11.68
CA THR A 266 -17.72 0.15 11.91
C THR A 266 -16.27 -0.29 11.80
N ALA A 267 -15.75 -0.93 12.83
CA ALA A 267 -14.35 -1.30 12.87
C ALA A 267 -14.11 -2.65 13.55
N ARG A 268 -13.01 -3.28 13.15
CA ARG A 268 -12.48 -4.51 13.74
C ARG A 268 -10.95 -4.34 13.94
N TRP A 269 -10.40 -4.96 14.98
CA TRP A 269 -8.99 -4.97 15.37
C TRP A 269 -8.39 -3.59 15.68
N THR A 270 -9.18 -2.70 16.21
CA THR A 270 -8.70 -1.45 16.77
C THR A 270 -9.47 -1.08 18.02
N GLY A 271 -8.77 -0.55 19.00
CA GLY A 271 -9.38 0.03 20.21
C GLY A 271 -9.78 1.48 20.05
N GLU A 272 -9.25 2.15 19.02
CA GLU A 272 -9.49 3.57 18.77
C GLU A 272 -9.44 3.90 17.27
N VAL A 273 -10.27 4.85 16.87
CA VAL A 273 -10.25 5.48 15.55
C VAL A 273 -10.24 6.99 15.72
N LYS A 274 -9.33 7.70 15.02
CA LYS A 274 -9.34 9.16 14.96
C LYS A 274 -10.05 9.62 13.69
N LEU A 275 -10.98 10.54 13.85
CA LEU A 275 -11.74 11.17 12.77
C LEU A 275 -11.30 12.61 12.62
N PHE A 276 -10.76 12.96 11.47
CA PHE A 276 -10.34 14.32 11.13
C PHE A 276 -11.47 15.00 10.37
N LEU A 277 -12.00 16.08 10.92
CA LEU A 277 -13.23 16.68 10.45
C LEU A 277 -13.02 18.02 9.76
N HIS A 278 -13.91 18.31 8.82
CA HIS A 278 -13.94 19.54 8.06
C HIS A 278 -15.39 19.88 7.67
N ASP A 279 -15.69 21.15 7.45
CA ASP A 279 -17.04 21.63 7.09
C ASP A 279 -17.59 21.08 5.76
N ARG A 280 -16.73 20.54 4.90
CA ARG A 280 -17.16 19.79 3.71
C ARG A 280 -17.68 18.38 4.00
N LEU A 281 -17.44 17.87 5.20
CA LEU A 281 -17.94 16.55 5.65
C LEU A 281 -19.21 16.71 6.46
N LEU A 282 -19.22 17.66 7.40
CA LEU A 282 -20.24 17.88 8.40
C LEU A 282 -20.40 19.37 8.65
N ASP A 283 -21.56 19.80 9.12
CA ASP A 283 -21.76 21.14 9.64
C ASP A 283 -21.21 21.22 11.09
N LEU A 284 -20.00 21.74 11.23
CA LEU A 284 -19.35 21.83 12.55
C LEU A 284 -19.89 22.96 13.46
N ASP A 285 -20.86 23.75 13.00
CA ASP A 285 -21.58 24.74 13.82
C ASP A 285 -22.74 24.10 14.61
N HIS A 286 -23.08 22.86 14.27
CA HIS A 286 -24.11 22.07 14.93
C HIS A 286 -23.51 20.83 15.63
N PRO A 287 -24.18 20.28 16.66
CA PRO A 287 -23.74 19.06 17.32
C PRO A 287 -23.54 17.90 16.35
N VAL A 288 -22.44 17.18 16.55
CA VAL A 288 -22.08 15.97 15.76
C VAL A 288 -22.39 14.74 16.61
N GLU A 289 -22.98 13.74 15.98
CA GLU A 289 -23.12 12.40 16.58
C GLU A 289 -22.14 11.41 15.94
N ILE A 290 -21.51 10.56 16.77
CA ILE A 290 -20.66 9.48 16.28
C ILE A 290 -21.13 8.18 16.90
N TRP A 291 -21.40 7.21 16.04
CA TRP A 291 -21.77 5.86 16.39
C TRP A 291 -20.62 4.92 16.02
N ALA A 292 -20.19 4.06 16.95
CA ALA A 292 -19.14 3.08 16.73
C ALA A 292 -19.69 1.69 16.97
N ASN A 293 -19.60 0.80 16.00
CA ASN A 293 -20.14 -0.56 16.04
C ASN A 293 -21.59 -0.61 16.60
N GLY A 294 -22.43 0.32 16.16
CA GLY A 294 -23.84 0.42 16.55
C GLY A 294 -24.12 1.07 17.90
N VAL A 295 -23.11 1.56 18.60
CA VAL A 295 -23.25 2.27 19.89
C VAL A 295 -22.92 3.74 19.70
N ARG A 296 -23.76 4.66 20.23
CA ARG A 296 -23.45 6.10 20.23
C ARG A 296 -22.35 6.36 21.26
N VAL A 297 -21.19 6.81 20.75
CA VAL A 297 -19.98 7.04 21.57
C VAL A 297 -19.64 8.51 21.74
N PHE A 298 -20.24 9.38 20.92
CA PHE A 298 -20.08 10.81 21.02
C PHE A 298 -21.37 11.52 20.58
N SER A 299 -21.72 12.60 21.28
CA SER A 299 -22.76 13.54 20.87
C SER A 299 -22.44 14.90 21.46
N GLY A 300 -22.17 15.91 20.64
CA GLY A 300 -21.81 17.24 21.12
C GLY A 300 -21.16 18.13 20.07
N SER A 301 -20.78 19.32 20.48
CA SER A 301 -20.11 20.30 19.62
C SER A 301 -18.67 19.90 19.39
N VAL A 302 -18.20 20.04 18.15
CA VAL A 302 -16.81 19.85 17.74
C VAL A 302 -16.21 21.20 17.39
N ARG A 303 -15.20 21.61 18.16
CA ARG A 303 -14.56 22.91 17.95
C ARG A 303 -13.48 22.84 16.88
N ARG A 304 -13.54 23.76 15.93
CA ARG A 304 -12.44 23.99 14.98
C ARG A 304 -11.22 24.51 15.74
N SER A 305 -10.04 24.04 15.35
CA SER A 305 -8.78 24.40 15.95
C SER A 305 -7.78 24.75 14.85
N ILE A 306 -7.27 25.97 14.87
CA ILE A 306 -6.22 26.39 13.95
C ILE A 306 -4.93 25.58 14.15
N VAL A 307 -4.66 25.15 15.38
CA VAL A 307 -3.51 24.28 15.69
C VAL A 307 -3.66 22.94 14.96
N VAL A 308 -4.83 22.30 15.06
CA VAL A 308 -5.10 21.06 14.33
C VAL A 308 -4.96 21.29 12.82
N ALA A 309 -5.52 22.38 12.29
CA ALA A 309 -5.44 22.67 10.86
C ALA A 309 -3.99 22.84 10.39
N LEU A 310 -3.17 23.59 11.13
CA LEU A 310 -1.75 23.80 10.79
C LEU A 310 -0.93 22.51 10.92
N GLU A 311 -1.14 21.72 11.96
CA GLU A 311 -0.49 20.41 12.12
C GLU A 311 -0.85 19.47 10.99
N GLN A 312 -2.13 19.44 10.57
CA GLN A 312 -2.57 18.62 9.46
C GLN A 312 -1.98 19.11 8.12
N ALA A 313 -1.99 20.41 7.86
CA ALA A 313 -1.37 20.99 6.68
C ALA A 313 0.13 20.67 6.60
N LYS A 314 0.85 20.81 7.73
CA LYS A 314 2.27 20.47 7.81
C LYS A 314 2.53 18.97 7.61
N ARG A 315 1.74 18.11 8.26
CA ARG A 315 1.89 16.65 8.19
C ARG A 315 1.59 16.11 6.80
N LEU A 316 0.54 16.61 6.16
CA LEU A 316 0.08 16.12 4.87
C LEU A 316 0.81 16.77 3.70
N GLY A 317 1.31 18.00 3.88
CA GLY A 317 1.85 18.83 2.80
C GLY A 317 0.81 19.12 1.69
N ASP A 318 -0.48 19.10 2.03
CA ASP A 318 -1.59 19.12 1.10
C ASP A 318 -2.56 20.24 1.46
N GLU A 319 -2.43 21.36 0.78
CA GLU A 319 -3.24 22.55 1.02
C GLU A 319 -4.72 22.40 0.61
N ALA A 320 -5.04 21.42 -0.23
CA ALA A 320 -6.42 21.13 -0.63
C ALA A 320 -7.14 20.26 0.41
N ARG A 321 -6.41 19.59 1.29
CA ARG A 321 -6.94 18.63 2.26
C ARG A 321 -6.52 19.01 3.68
N VAL A 322 -7.18 20.01 4.24
CA VAL A 322 -6.95 20.49 5.61
C VAL A 322 -8.14 20.11 6.48
N TYR A 323 -7.86 19.55 7.63
CA TYR A 323 -8.88 19.21 8.63
C TYR A 323 -8.77 20.16 9.80
N ALA A 324 -9.90 20.75 10.20
CA ALA A 324 -9.95 21.77 11.23
C ALA A 324 -10.22 21.21 12.64
N ALA A 325 -10.63 19.95 12.74
CA ALA A 325 -10.93 19.31 14.02
C ALA A 325 -10.56 17.83 14.01
N VAL A 326 -10.40 17.25 15.20
CA VAL A 326 -10.16 15.83 15.38
C VAL A 326 -10.98 15.32 16.56
N VAL A 327 -11.60 14.14 16.37
CA VAL A 327 -12.31 13.41 17.42
C VAL A 327 -11.72 12.03 17.55
N SER A 328 -11.24 11.66 18.73
CA SER A 328 -10.80 10.30 19.06
C SER A 328 -11.98 9.48 19.54
N VAL A 329 -12.25 8.38 18.86
CA VAL A 329 -13.37 7.48 19.12
C VAL A 329 -12.84 6.17 19.70
N LYS A 330 -13.12 5.91 20.97
CA LYS A 330 -12.86 4.60 21.56
C LYS A 330 -13.91 3.61 21.07
N MET A 331 -13.46 2.46 20.59
CA MET A 331 -14.36 1.40 20.14
C MET A 331 -15.03 0.70 21.33
N PRO A 332 -16.35 0.50 21.29
CA PRO A 332 -17.05 -0.16 22.38
C PRO A 332 -16.67 -1.65 22.46
N THR A 333 -16.60 -2.15 23.71
CA THR A 333 -16.16 -3.52 24.03
C THR A 333 -17.30 -4.46 24.42
N SER A 334 -18.56 -4.03 24.31
CA SER A 334 -19.70 -4.91 24.56
C SER A 334 -19.77 -6.05 23.54
N ALA A 335 -20.26 -7.21 23.94
CA ALA A 335 -20.39 -8.37 23.05
C ALA A 335 -21.18 -8.06 21.76
N SER A 336 -22.24 -7.24 21.87
CA SER A 336 -23.03 -6.80 20.71
C SER A 336 -22.23 -5.92 19.74
N ALA A 337 -21.43 -5.00 20.26
CA ALA A 337 -20.58 -4.13 19.44
C ALA A 337 -19.44 -4.90 18.77
N ILE A 338 -18.82 -5.85 19.49
CA ILE A 338 -17.80 -6.75 18.92
C ILE A 338 -18.41 -7.55 17.78
N ALA A 339 -19.61 -8.13 17.96
CA ALA A 339 -20.29 -8.89 16.92
C ALA A 339 -20.62 -8.04 15.66
N VAL A 340 -20.85 -6.74 15.80
CA VAL A 340 -20.99 -5.83 14.64
C VAL A 340 -19.69 -5.74 13.87
N GLY A 341 -18.55 -5.55 14.56
CA GLY A 341 -17.23 -5.51 13.92
C GLY A 341 -16.85 -6.84 13.24
N GLU A 342 -17.22 -7.97 13.86
CA GLU A 342 -17.00 -9.31 13.27
C GLU A 342 -17.82 -9.53 12.00
N ARG A 343 -19.11 -9.20 12.03
CA ARG A 343 -19.94 -9.29 10.81
C ARG A 343 -19.45 -8.38 9.70
N PHE A 344 -19.01 -7.16 10.03
CA PHE A 344 -18.40 -6.25 9.08
C PHE A 344 -17.19 -6.89 8.41
N TRP A 345 -16.26 -7.44 9.20
CA TRP A 345 -15.08 -8.12 8.66
C TRP A 345 -15.45 -9.34 7.83
N ALA A 346 -16.35 -10.19 8.31
CA ALA A 346 -16.81 -11.37 7.57
C ALA A 346 -17.37 -11.01 6.18
N GLY A 347 -18.00 -9.84 6.04
CA GLY A 347 -18.45 -9.32 4.75
C GLY A 347 -17.34 -8.79 3.84
N LEU A 348 -16.12 -8.60 4.39
CA LEU A 348 -14.95 -8.17 3.63
C LEU A 348 -14.03 -9.33 3.23
N VAL A 349 -14.21 -10.53 3.82
CA VAL A 349 -13.38 -11.69 3.50
C VAL A 349 -13.50 -12.01 2.01
N PRO A 350 -12.37 -12.20 1.31
CA PRO A 350 -12.38 -12.50 -0.11
C PRO A 350 -13.16 -13.77 -0.42
N ARG A 351 -14.02 -13.71 -1.43
CA ARG A 351 -14.78 -14.88 -1.88
C ARG A 351 -13.97 -15.78 -2.80
N HIS A 352 -12.86 -15.29 -3.34
CA HIS A 352 -12.09 -15.93 -4.39
C HIS A 352 -10.61 -16.16 -4.07
N SER A 353 -10.06 -15.57 -3.04
CA SER A 353 -8.65 -15.77 -2.66
C SER A 353 -8.48 -17.06 -1.86
N GLN A 354 -8.39 -18.19 -2.54
CA GLN A 354 -7.82 -19.39 -1.96
C GLN A 354 -6.31 -19.38 -2.22
N GLY A 355 -5.56 -18.88 -1.25
CA GLY A 355 -4.21 -19.37 -0.95
C GLY A 355 -3.12 -19.25 -2.01
N THR A 356 -3.27 -18.45 -3.07
CA THR A 356 -2.19 -18.21 -4.02
C THR A 356 -1.52 -16.88 -3.76
N LEU A 357 -0.20 -16.94 -3.57
CA LEU A 357 0.66 -15.75 -3.60
C LEU A 357 0.44 -15.01 -4.92
N SER A 358 0.35 -13.69 -4.89
CA SER A 358 0.42 -12.90 -6.13
C SER A 358 1.77 -13.16 -6.80
N PHE A 359 1.87 -12.90 -8.11
CA PHE A 359 3.14 -12.98 -8.84
C PHE A 359 4.26 -12.23 -8.10
N TRP A 360 3.96 -11.08 -7.53
CA TRP A 360 4.92 -10.25 -6.78
C TRP A 360 5.34 -10.86 -5.47
N GLU A 361 4.42 -11.48 -4.75
CA GLU A 361 4.76 -12.21 -3.53
C GLU A 361 5.63 -13.41 -3.87
N MET A 362 5.34 -14.13 -4.95
CA MET A 362 6.21 -15.22 -5.43
C MET A 362 7.58 -14.72 -5.92
N TYR A 363 7.61 -13.58 -6.63
CA TYR A 363 8.85 -13.00 -7.12
C TYR A 363 9.69 -12.43 -5.98
N ALA A 364 9.07 -11.73 -5.04
CA ALA A 364 9.73 -11.24 -3.83
C ALA A 364 10.28 -12.38 -2.98
N VAL A 365 9.52 -13.47 -2.81
CA VAL A 365 9.97 -14.69 -2.13
C VAL A 365 11.19 -15.26 -2.81
N ARG A 366 11.13 -15.51 -4.12
CA ARG A 366 12.27 -16.06 -4.87
C ARG A 366 13.51 -15.19 -4.77
N ALA A 367 13.37 -13.89 -4.97
CA ALA A 367 14.51 -13.00 -4.94
C ALA A 367 15.06 -12.78 -3.51
N LEU A 368 14.23 -12.96 -2.48
CA LEU A 368 14.68 -12.98 -1.09
C LEU A 368 15.32 -14.32 -0.73
N GLU A 369 14.77 -15.45 -1.17
CA GLU A 369 15.35 -16.77 -1.00
C GLU A 369 16.73 -16.88 -1.68
N GLU A 370 16.89 -16.30 -2.87
CA GLU A 370 18.18 -16.25 -3.59
C GLU A 370 19.22 -15.39 -2.88
N ARG A 371 18.83 -14.34 -2.17
CA ARG A 371 19.76 -13.41 -1.47
C ARG A 371 19.93 -13.69 0.01
N PHE A 372 18.92 -14.28 0.64
CA PHE A 372 18.88 -14.56 2.08
C PHE A 372 18.46 -16.01 2.29
N PRO A 373 19.34 -16.97 2.04
CA PRO A 373 18.98 -18.39 1.98
C PRO A 373 18.38 -18.94 3.27
N SER A 374 18.40 -18.21 4.37
CA SER A 374 17.75 -18.65 5.61
C SER A 374 17.55 -17.52 6.63
N ILE A 375 16.30 -17.32 7.10
CA ILE A 375 16.04 -16.59 8.34
C ILE A 375 16.37 -17.46 9.56
N GLY A 376 16.90 -18.63 9.32
CA GLY A 376 17.33 -19.55 10.34
C GLY A 376 16.26 -20.52 10.80
N PHE A 377 15.09 -20.60 10.13
CA PHE A 377 14.12 -21.68 10.36
C PHE A 377 13.27 -21.98 9.14
N GLU A 378 12.72 -23.19 9.13
CA GLU A 378 11.69 -23.62 8.20
C GLU A 378 10.36 -23.76 8.95
N GLY A 379 9.26 -23.48 8.28
CA GLY A 379 7.95 -23.59 8.90
C GLY A 379 6.81 -23.63 7.89
N ASN A 380 5.70 -24.23 8.32
CA ASN A 380 4.48 -24.35 7.52
C ASN A 380 3.33 -23.64 8.22
N GLU A 381 2.39 -23.13 7.43
CA GLU A 381 1.16 -22.55 7.97
C GLU A 381 0.40 -23.58 8.82
N ALA A 382 -0.07 -23.14 9.99
CA ALA A 382 -0.83 -23.95 10.90
C ALA A 382 -1.93 -23.13 11.56
N ALA A 383 -3.03 -23.78 11.93
CA ALA A 383 -4.10 -23.13 12.65
C ALA A 383 -3.62 -22.64 14.03
N LEU A 384 -4.07 -21.45 14.42
CA LEU A 384 -3.84 -20.92 15.77
C LEU A 384 -4.70 -21.67 16.80
N PRO A 385 -4.19 -21.89 18.01
CA PRO A 385 -4.99 -22.46 19.08
C PRO A 385 -6.20 -21.58 19.43
N ASN A 386 -7.33 -22.18 19.81
CA ASN A 386 -8.56 -21.46 20.15
C ASN A 386 -8.37 -20.42 21.29
N ARG A 387 -7.31 -20.52 22.06
CA ARG A 387 -6.95 -19.59 23.14
C ARG A 387 -6.18 -18.36 22.67
N VAL A 388 -5.75 -18.33 21.41
CA VAL A 388 -5.08 -17.17 20.79
C VAL A 388 -6.17 -16.33 20.14
N PRO A 389 -6.41 -15.10 20.61
CA PRO A 389 -7.35 -14.20 19.96
C PRO A 389 -6.82 -13.87 18.55
N ALA A 390 -7.49 -14.33 17.53
CA ALA A 390 -7.06 -14.19 16.16
C ALA A 390 -8.25 -13.99 15.21
N ALA A 391 -8.01 -13.33 14.08
CA ALA A 391 -8.97 -13.27 13.00
C ALA A 391 -9.04 -14.63 12.25
N PRO A 392 -10.16 -14.94 11.59
CA PRO A 392 -10.35 -16.22 10.90
C PRO A 392 -9.26 -16.57 9.87
N GLU A 393 -8.66 -15.56 9.23
CA GLU A 393 -7.59 -15.71 8.25
C GLU A 393 -6.19 -15.68 8.87
N GLN A 394 -6.05 -15.39 10.16
CA GLN A 394 -4.77 -15.44 10.84
C GLN A 394 -4.34 -16.90 11.05
N VAL A 395 -3.08 -17.15 10.81
CA VAL A 395 -2.45 -18.46 11.01
C VAL A 395 -1.19 -18.29 11.85
N GLY A 396 -0.66 -19.38 12.35
CA GLY A 396 0.70 -19.44 12.86
C GLY A 396 1.62 -20.12 11.86
N LEU A 397 2.92 -20.04 12.10
CA LEU A 397 3.91 -20.85 11.40
C LEU A 397 4.39 -21.95 12.34
N ARG A 398 4.09 -23.20 12.01
CA ARG A 398 4.65 -24.37 12.70
C ARG A 398 6.09 -24.54 12.29
N VAL A 399 7.01 -24.29 13.19
CA VAL A 399 8.44 -24.42 12.96
C VAL A 399 8.80 -25.89 12.79
N THR A 400 9.38 -26.25 11.65
CA THR A 400 9.76 -27.63 11.32
C THR A 400 11.25 -27.89 11.53
N ALA A 401 12.08 -26.88 11.29
CA ALA A 401 13.52 -26.93 11.51
C ALA A 401 14.04 -25.55 11.94
N VAL A 402 15.14 -25.51 12.69
CA VAL A 402 15.83 -24.28 13.08
C VAL A 402 17.32 -24.48 12.81
N ASP A 403 17.93 -23.52 12.12
CA ASP A 403 19.37 -23.51 11.90
C ASP A 403 20.06 -23.09 13.21
N ALA A 404 20.93 -23.96 13.71
CA ALA A 404 21.60 -23.78 15.00
C ALA A 404 22.49 -22.52 15.05
N ALA A 405 22.95 -22.00 13.91
CA ALA A 405 23.77 -20.81 13.80
C ALA A 405 22.99 -19.52 13.59
N SER A 406 21.66 -19.57 13.66
CA SER A 406 20.78 -18.44 13.35
C SER A 406 20.42 -17.60 14.57
N ALA A 407 20.08 -16.33 14.33
CA ALA A 407 19.59 -15.41 15.36
C ALA A 407 18.30 -15.91 16.05
N VAL A 408 17.45 -16.67 15.34
CA VAL A 408 16.24 -17.24 15.94
C VAL A 408 16.56 -18.44 16.84
N ALA A 409 17.62 -19.20 16.54
CA ALA A 409 18.11 -20.25 17.44
C ALA A 409 18.71 -19.66 18.72
N GLU A 410 19.50 -18.59 18.60
CA GLU A 410 20.05 -17.84 19.74
C GLU A 410 18.92 -17.27 20.61
N ALA A 411 17.84 -16.79 20.00
CA ALA A 411 16.63 -16.34 20.70
C ALA A 411 15.85 -17.47 21.39
N GLY A 412 16.19 -18.73 21.07
CA GLY A 412 15.56 -19.90 21.67
C GLY A 412 14.34 -20.45 20.93
N LEU A 413 14.16 -20.12 19.65
CA LEU A 413 13.17 -20.76 18.78
C LEU A 413 13.54 -22.23 18.55
N ARG A 414 12.53 -23.12 18.50
CA ARG A 414 12.72 -24.59 18.38
C ARG A 414 11.78 -25.20 17.38
N ALA A 415 12.19 -26.30 16.78
CA ALA A 415 11.27 -27.14 16.03
C ALA A 415 10.09 -27.57 16.91
N GLY A 416 8.88 -27.52 16.37
CA GLY A 416 7.63 -27.78 17.11
C GLY A 416 6.93 -26.51 17.65
N ASP A 417 7.63 -25.38 17.75
CA ASP A 417 7.00 -24.12 18.11
C ASP A 417 5.95 -23.71 17.09
N LEU A 418 4.94 -23.00 17.52
CA LEU A 418 4.01 -22.31 16.66
C LEU A 418 4.27 -20.80 16.78
N LEU A 419 4.94 -20.22 15.81
CA LEU A 419 5.17 -18.79 15.73
C LEU A 419 3.86 -18.08 15.41
N ILE A 420 3.42 -17.16 16.26
CA ILE A 420 2.12 -16.47 16.19
C ILE A 420 2.27 -15.11 15.51
N ASP A 421 3.26 -14.35 15.91
CA ASP A 421 3.59 -13.03 15.37
C ASP A 421 5.06 -12.73 15.51
N VAL A 422 5.52 -11.74 14.75
CA VAL A 422 6.85 -11.13 14.86
C VAL A 422 6.69 -9.64 15.00
N GLY A 423 7.18 -9.07 16.10
CA GLY A 423 7.02 -7.65 16.39
C GLY A 423 5.55 -7.23 16.56
N GLY A 424 4.67 -8.14 16.96
CA GLY A 424 3.23 -7.93 17.02
C GLY A 424 2.52 -8.05 15.67
N GLU A 425 3.23 -8.41 14.60
CA GLU A 425 2.70 -8.60 13.26
C GLU A 425 2.32 -10.09 13.05
N PRO A 426 1.02 -10.47 13.03
CA PRO A 426 0.57 -11.84 12.83
C PRO A 426 0.71 -12.28 11.36
N PHE A 427 0.67 -13.60 11.14
CA PHE A 427 0.67 -14.22 9.82
C PHE A 427 -0.74 -14.41 9.29
N PHE A 428 -0.89 -14.46 7.96
CA PHE A 428 -2.16 -14.67 7.29
C PHE A 428 -2.09 -15.87 6.35
N ARG A 429 -3.21 -16.56 6.25
CA ARG A 429 -3.34 -17.73 5.39
C ARG A 429 -3.05 -17.39 3.93
N GLY A 430 -2.23 -18.21 3.27
CA GLY A 430 -1.91 -18.05 1.86
C GLY A 430 -0.93 -16.92 1.54
N ALA A 431 -0.46 -16.17 2.54
CA ALA A 431 0.52 -15.10 2.33
C ALA A 431 1.98 -15.61 2.31
N GLY A 432 2.19 -16.96 2.24
CA GLY A 432 3.52 -17.54 2.28
C GLY A 432 4.29 -17.15 3.55
N GLY A 433 3.78 -17.52 4.72
CA GLY A 433 4.14 -17.01 6.04
C GLY A 433 5.62 -16.71 6.30
N VAL A 434 6.54 -17.61 5.86
CA VAL A 434 8.00 -17.36 5.95
C VAL A 434 8.40 -16.20 5.03
N ALA A 435 7.83 -16.09 3.84
CA ALA A 435 8.11 -15.00 2.92
C ALA A 435 7.59 -13.64 3.42
N GLN A 436 6.44 -13.64 4.07
CA GLN A 436 5.89 -12.45 4.73
C GLN A 436 6.84 -11.97 5.84
N LEU A 437 7.42 -12.90 6.59
CA LEU A 437 8.43 -12.62 7.61
C LEU A 437 9.73 -12.04 7.00
N TYR A 438 10.24 -12.64 5.92
CA TYR A 438 11.42 -12.12 5.21
C TYR A 438 11.22 -10.69 4.76
N HIS A 439 10.10 -10.45 4.11
CA HIS A 439 9.77 -9.12 3.62
C HIS A 439 9.71 -8.09 4.74
N TRP A 440 9.09 -8.46 5.86
CA TRP A 440 8.94 -7.57 7.00
C TRP A 440 10.29 -7.29 7.68
N ILE A 441 11.12 -8.31 7.91
CA ILE A 441 12.46 -8.17 8.49
C ILE A 441 13.33 -7.26 7.61
N VAL A 442 13.37 -7.50 6.29
CA VAL A 442 14.17 -6.68 5.35
C VAL A 442 13.71 -5.24 5.34
N ARG A 443 12.39 -5.00 5.39
CA ARG A 443 11.82 -3.65 5.41
C ARG A 443 12.16 -2.90 6.69
N GLU A 444 12.03 -3.54 7.83
CA GLU A 444 12.24 -2.90 9.13
C GLU A 444 13.73 -2.72 9.45
N LEU A 445 14.55 -3.71 9.11
CA LEU A 445 15.99 -3.65 9.41
C LEU A 445 16.70 -2.51 8.69
N ARG A 446 16.20 -2.07 7.52
CA ARG A 446 16.89 -1.03 6.71
C ARG A 446 18.41 -1.07 6.83
N GLY A 447 18.94 -2.30 7.08
CA GLY A 447 20.35 -2.64 7.29
C GLY A 447 20.97 -2.24 8.63
N GLN A 448 20.17 -1.85 9.61
CA GLN A 448 20.64 -1.73 10.99
C GLN A 448 20.27 -3.00 11.77
N PRO A 449 21.11 -3.46 12.69
CA PRO A 449 20.70 -4.53 13.60
C PRO A 449 19.48 -4.08 14.40
N ALA A 450 18.48 -4.93 14.49
CA ALA A 450 17.30 -4.66 15.31
C ALA A 450 16.83 -5.91 16.01
N SER A 451 16.36 -5.75 17.24
CA SER A 451 15.72 -6.81 18.02
C SER A 451 14.25 -6.85 17.71
N TYR A 452 13.74 -8.05 17.49
CA TYR A 452 12.33 -8.31 17.22
C TYR A 452 11.77 -9.32 18.18
N PRO A 453 10.68 -9.02 18.88
CA PRO A 453 9.96 -10.00 19.67
C PRO A 453 9.27 -11.00 18.74
N LEU A 454 9.54 -12.28 18.94
CA LEU A 454 8.87 -13.42 18.33
C LEU A 454 7.88 -13.96 19.34
N THR A 455 6.58 -13.89 19.05
CA THR A 455 5.58 -14.53 19.90
C THR A 455 5.37 -15.96 19.44
N VAL A 456 5.68 -16.92 20.29
CA VAL A 456 5.51 -18.35 20.03
C VAL A 456 4.52 -18.99 20.99
N TRP A 457 3.85 -20.03 20.52
CA TRP A 457 3.05 -20.93 21.33
C TRP A 457 3.81 -22.25 21.49
N ARG A 458 4.18 -22.56 22.72
CA ARG A 458 4.96 -23.76 23.10
C ARG A 458 4.34 -24.39 24.33
N ASP A 459 4.05 -25.67 24.28
CA ASP A 459 3.55 -26.45 25.43
C ASP A 459 2.32 -25.83 26.11
N GLY A 460 1.40 -25.26 25.32
CA GLY A 460 0.20 -24.62 25.84
C GLY A 460 0.37 -23.20 26.37
N ASN A 461 1.55 -22.61 26.26
CA ASN A 461 1.89 -21.28 26.76
C ASN A 461 2.33 -20.33 25.63
N ARG A 462 1.99 -19.05 25.80
CA ARG A 462 2.50 -17.95 24.97
C ARG A 462 3.84 -17.48 25.53
N ILE A 463 4.87 -17.50 24.70
CA ILE A 463 6.26 -17.11 25.06
C ILE A 463 6.68 -16.02 24.07
N THR A 464 7.37 -14.99 24.56
CA THR A 464 8.05 -14.00 23.73
C THR A 464 9.55 -14.27 23.75
N LEU A 465 10.14 -14.39 22.57
CA LEU A 465 11.58 -14.55 22.35
C LEU A 465 12.07 -13.28 21.67
N GLU A 466 13.29 -12.84 21.96
CA GLU A 466 13.90 -11.66 21.34
C GLU A 466 14.98 -12.11 20.35
N ALA A 467 14.72 -11.97 19.05
CA ALA A 467 15.68 -12.28 18.00
C ALA A 467 16.33 -11.01 17.45
N VAL A 468 17.65 -10.97 17.43
CA VAL A 468 18.43 -9.85 16.88
C VAL A 468 18.86 -10.18 15.46
N PHE A 469 18.21 -9.58 14.47
CA PHE A 469 18.56 -9.76 13.07
C PHE A 469 19.60 -8.73 12.63
N GLN A 470 20.62 -9.19 11.88
CA GLN A 470 21.64 -8.35 11.26
C GLN A 470 21.77 -8.70 9.78
N LEU A 471 21.49 -7.75 8.90
CA LEU A 471 21.62 -7.97 7.44
C LEU A 471 23.06 -8.32 7.01
N GLY A 472 24.07 -7.93 7.76
CA GLY A 472 25.48 -8.16 7.42
C GLY A 472 26.00 -9.57 7.67
N SER A 473 25.36 -10.37 8.53
CA SER A 473 25.77 -11.75 8.79
C SER A 473 25.36 -12.73 7.70
N TYR A 474 24.33 -12.40 6.92
CA TYR A 474 23.81 -13.23 5.84
C TYR A 474 24.51 -13.03 4.49
N ILE A 475 25.34 -11.99 4.34
CA ILE A 475 26.06 -11.68 3.09
C ILE A 475 27.42 -12.42 3.00
N ARG A 476 27.90 -13.03 4.09
CA ARG A 476 29.25 -13.60 4.12
C ARG A 476 29.41 -14.99 3.52
N ASP A 477 28.33 -15.76 3.35
CA ASP A 477 28.43 -17.15 2.88
C ASP A 477 28.18 -17.37 1.37
N SER A 478 27.86 -16.33 0.60
CA SER A 478 27.72 -16.46 -0.86
C SER A 478 28.96 -16.11 -1.67
N GLY A 479 30.09 -15.95 -1.00
CA GLY A 479 31.35 -15.45 -1.57
C GLY A 479 32.40 -16.50 -1.99
N ASP A 480 32.12 -17.80 -1.89
CA ASP A 480 33.04 -18.84 -2.32
C ASP A 480 32.28 -19.97 -3.05
N ARG A 481 31.93 -19.73 -4.28
CA ARG A 481 31.85 -20.80 -5.31
C ARG A 481 32.25 -20.18 -6.64
N ASP A 482 33.50 -20.52 -7.02
CA ASP A 482 34.04 -20.41 -8.38
C ASP A 482 33.12 -21.05 -9.42
#